data_1e7e953281c928966048659d5abce202
#
_entry.id   1e7e953281c928966048659d5abce202
#
_cell.length_a   1.000
_cell.length_b   1.000
_cell.length_c   1.000
_cell.angle_alpha   90.00
_cell.angle_beta   90.00
_cell.angle_gamma   90.00
#
_symmetry.space_group_name_H-M   'P 1'
#
loop_
_entity.id
_entity.type
_entity.pdbx_description
1 polymer ?
#
loop_
_entity_poly.entity_id
_entity_poly.type
_entity_poly.pdbx_seq_one_letter_code
_entity_poly.pdbx_strand_id
1 'polypeptide(L)'
;MHWKLALLILLFNPLVIYFTVQLGKRVKHLKKLENDSTSRFTQALTETLDAIQEVRAGNRQGFFLGRLGQRAREVRDYAVASQWKSDASGRASALLFQFGIDIFRAAAMLTVLFSDLSIGQMLAVFSYLWFMIGPVEQLLNLQYAYYAAGGALTRINELLARADEPSYPGGIDPFVGRETVGIEVRGLSFAYADEPILDQLDLSIAPGEKVAIVGASGGGKSTLVQLLLGLYVPQAGTIRFGGASQAEIGLETVREQVAVVLQHPALFNDTVRANLTMGRERSDEACWRALEIAQLDSTIRGLPQGLDSIVGRSGVRLSGGQRQRLAIARMVLAEPKVVILDEATSALDAATEYNLHQALGRFLNGRTTLIIAHRLSAVKQADRVLVFDGGRIAEDGDHQQLIADGGLYAKLYGHLQKI
;
A
#
# COMPACT_ATOMS: atom_id res chain seq x y z
N MET A 1 -9.57 -20.33 61.53
CA MET A 1 -9.46 -18.98 60.89
C MET A 1 -10.58 -18.09 61.44
N HIS A 2 -10.25 -16.90 61.94
CA HIS A 2 -11.27 -16.04 62.54
C HIS A 2 -12.12 -15.39 61.43
N TRP A 3 -13.38 -15.83 61.26
CA TRP A 3 -14.24 -15.45 60.13
C TRP A 3 -14.44 -13.94 60.01
N LYS A 4 -14.37 -13.18 61.12
CA LYS A 4 -14.47 -11.71 61.16
C LYS A 4 -13.30 -11.04 60.42
N LEU A 5 -12.06 -11.57 60.56
CA LEU A 5 -10.88 -11.06 59.81
C LEU A 5 -10.97 -11.39 58.33
N ALA A 6 -11.47 -12.58 57.97
CA ALA A 6 -11.72 -12.96 56.60
C ALA A 6 -12.76 -12.04 55.92
N LEU A 7 -13.82 -11.68 56.64
CA LEU A 7 -14.86 -10.77 56.16
C LEU A 7 -14.32 -9.35 55.94
N LEU A 8 -13.43 -8.87 56.84
CA LEU A 8 -12.79 -7.55 56.69
C LEU A 8 -11.94 -7.47 55.41
N ILE A 9 -11.17 -8.51 55.11
CA ILE A 9 -10.39 -8.59 53.85
C ILE A 9 -11.32 -8.60 52.65
N LEU A 10 -12.38 -9.41 52.70
CA LEU A 10 -13.33 -9.60 51.61
C LEU A 10 -14.09 -8.30 51.28
N LEU A 11 -14.37 -7.45 52.26
CA LEU A 11 -14.99 -6.15 52.07
C LEU A 11 -14.00 -5.05 51.58
N PHE A 12 -12.74 -5.12 52.02
CA PHE A 12 -11.76 -4.09 51.72
C PHE A 12 -11.18 -4.19 50.30
N ASN A 13 -10.90 -5.43 49.80
CA ASN A 13 -10.33 -5.64 48.47
C ASN A 13 -11.16 -5.04 47.33
N PRO A 14 -12.50 -5.28 47.25
CA PRO A 14 -13.31 -4.63 46.19
C PRO A 14 -13.29 -3.12 46.23
N LEU A 15 -13.18 -2.52 47.39
CA LEU A 15 -13.10 -1.06 47.53
C LEU A 15 -11.80 -0.51 46.93
N VAL A 16 -10.65 -1.12 47.23
CA VAL A 16 -9.35 -0.74 46.67
C VAL A 16 -9.36 -0.94 45.16
N ILE A 17 -9.88 -2.05 44.65
CA ILE A 17 -10.01 -2.34 43.22
C ILE A 17 -10.88 -1.27 42.55
N TYR A 18 -12.03 -0.92 43.12
CA TYR A 18 -12.93 0.10 42.57
C TYR A 18 -12.21 1.47 42.40
N PHE A 19 -11.53 1.94 43.47
CA PHE A 19 -10.78 3.20 43.41
C PHE A 19 -9.64 3.14 42.40
N THR A 20 -8.88 2.07 42.33
CA THR A 20 -7.78 1.88 41.38
C THR A 20 -8.30 1.92 39.94
N VAL A 21 -9.41 1.23 39.63
CA VAL A 21 -10.03 1.23 38.31
C VAL A 21 -10.53 2.62 37.92
N GLN A 22 -11.15 3.37 38.86
CA GLN A 22 -11.62 4.74 38.58
C GLN A 22 -10.47 5.71 38.29
N LEU A 23 -9.37 5.61 39.01
CA LEU A 23 -8.15 6.39 38.75
C LEU A 23 -7.55 6.04 37.38
N GLY A 24 -7.54 4.75 37.02
CA GLY A 24 -7.01 4.25 35.73
C GLY A 24 -7.79 4.75 34.50
N LYS A 25 -9.10 4.98 34.60
CA LYS A 25 -9.91 5.48 33.47
C LYS A 25 -9.42 6.84 32.94
N ARG A 26 -9.01 7.74 33.82
CA ARG A 26 -8.50 9.07 33.44
C ARG A 26 -7.13 8.97 32.74
N VAL A 27 -6.29 8.05 33.18
CA VAL A 27 -4.98 7.79 32.58
C VAL A 27 -5.13 7.25 31.16
N LYS A 28 -6.09 6.34 30.92
CA LYS A 28 -6.38 5.76 29.60
C LYS A 28 -6.66 6.81 28.54
N HIS A 29 -7.45 7.83 28.87
CA HIS A 29 -7.77 8.93 27.93
C HIS A 29 -6.52 9.72 27.52
N LEU A 30 -5.67 10.06 28.49
CA LEU A 30 -4.43 10.78 28.20
C LEU A 30 -3.44 9.93 27.41
N LYS A 31 -3.35 8.64 27.68
CA LYS A 31 -2.51 7.71 26.91
C LYS A 31 -2.96 7.60 25.45
N LYS A 32 -4.27 7.65 25.21
CA LYS A 32 -4.80 7.73 23.84
C LYS A 32 -4.36 9.02 23.14
N LEU A 33 -4.49 10.18 23.81
CA LEU A 33 -4.04 11.47 23.23
C LEU A 33 -2.53 11.49 22.95
N GLU A 34 -1.72 10.92 23.83
CA GLU A 34 -0.27 10.74 23.63
C GLU A 34 0.01 9.90 22.37
N ASN A 35 -0.65 8.75 22.21
CA ASN A 35 -0.48 7.89 21.06
C ASN A 35 -0.93 8.58 19.77
N ASP A 36 -2.06 9.26 19.76
CA ASP A 36 -2.58 10.00 18.61
C ASP A 36 -1.65 11.15 18.20
N SER A 37 -1.07 11.87 19.19
CA SER A 37 -0.09 12.94 18.91
C SER A 37 1.22 12.39 18.38
N THR A 38 1.69 11.25 18.90
CA THR A 38 2.88 10.54 18.38
C THR A 38 2.69 10.09 16.94
N SER A 39 1.54 9.53 16.62
CA SER A 39 1.21 9.11 15.24
C SER A 39 1.22 10.31 14.29
N ARG A 40 0.60 11.43 14.66
CA ARG A 40 0.60 12.68 13.87
C ARG A 40 2.00 13.26 13.69
N PHE A 41 2.85 13.21 14.72
CA PHE A 41 4.24 13.64 14.61
C PHE A 41 5.03 12.75 13.65
N THR A 42 4.92 11.44 13.79
CA THR A 42 5.61 10.46 12.91
C THR A 42 5.19 10.64 11.45
N GLN A 43 3.88 10.80 11.20
CA GLN A 43 3.37 11.07 9.86
C GLN A 43 3.97 12.36 9.27
N ALA A 44 3.92 13.48 10.02
CA ALA A 44 4.46 14.77 9.56
C ALA A 44 5.98 14.70 9.32
N LEU A 45 6.72 13.93 10.14
CA LEU A 45 8.15 13.70 9.97
C LEU A 45 8.43 12.92 8.68
N THR A 46 7.70 11.82 8.45
CA THR A 46 7.85 11.00 7.24
C THR A 46 7.54 11.81 5.98
N GLU A 47 6.41 12.54 5.96
CA GLU A 47 6.04 13.41 4.84
C GLU A 47 7.13 14.46 4.55
N THR A 48 7.68 15.10 5.60
CA THR A 48 8.73 16.11 5.44
C THR A 48 10.04 15.52 4.92
N LEU A 49 10.39 14.29 5.34
CA LEU A 49 11.59 13.60 4.87
C LEU A 49 11.42 13.09 3.42
N ASP A 50 10.25 12.60 3.07
CA ASP A 50 9.96 12.15 1.71
C ASP A 50 9.99 13.33 0.73
N ALA A 51 9.52 14.51 1.16
CA ALA A 51 9.53 15.75 0.39
C ALA A 51 10.76 16.66 0.66
N ILE A 52 11.87 16.11 1.17
CA ILE A 52 13.02 16.93 1.61
C ILE A 52 13.66 17.75 0.49
N GLN A 53 13.59 17.26 -0.76
CA GLN A 53 14.12 17.98 -1.92
C GLN A 53 13.29 19.22 -2.21
N GLU A 54 11.96 19.10 -2.20
CA GLU A 54 11.02 20.20 -2.39
C GLU A 54 11.13 21.25 -1.27
N VAL A 55 11.26 20.77 -0.02
CA VAL A 55 11.48 21.64 1.14
C VAL A 55 12.77 22.47 0.98
N ARG A 56 13.84 21.82 0.49
CA ARG A 56 15.13 22.49 0.23
C ARG A 56 15.06 23.42 -0.98
N ALA A 57 14.48 22.96 -2.08
CA ALA A 57 14.34 23.75 -3.31
C ALA A 57 13.50 25.00 -3.08
N GLY A 58 12.44 24.90 -2.25
CA GLY A 58 11.61 26.01 -1.86
C GLY A 58 12.20 26.91 -0.76
N ASN A 59 13.38 26.57 -0.20
CA ASN A 59 14.01 27.24 0.95
C ASN A 59 13.06 27.41 2.16
N ARG A 60 12.32 26.33 2.48
CA ARG A 60 11.29 26.32 3.52
C ARG A 60 11.63 25.45 4.75
N GLN A 61 12.90 25.11 4.96
CA GLN A 61 13.34 24.28 6.08
C GLN A 61 12.88 24.83 7.43
N GLY A 62 12.99 26.16 7.63
CA GLY A 62 12.59 26.81 8.89
C GLY A 62 11.10 26.63 9.19
N PHE A 63 10.23 26.72 8.18
CA PHE A 63 8.80 26.51 8.34
C PHE A 63 8.48 25.05 8.75
N PHE A 64 9.05 24.07 8.04
CA PHE A 64 8.80 22.66 8.34
C PHE A 64 9.41 22.23 9.68
N LEU A 65 10.61 22.71 10.02
CA LEU A 65 11.21 22.50 11.34
C LEU A 65 10.35 23.11 12.46
N GLY A 66 9.80 24.31 12.24
CA GLY A 66 8.85 24.92 13.17
C GLY A 66 7.60 24.06 13.38
N ARG A 67 7.01 23.56 12.30
CA ARG A 67 5.84 22.66 12.32
C ARG A 67 6.14 21.34 13.05
N LEU A 68 7.28 20.71 12.77
CA LEU A 68 7.71 19.50 13.46
C LEU A 68 7.98 19.77 14.94
N GLY A 69 8.64 20.90 15.27
CA GLY A 69 8.88 21.32 16.63
C GLY A 69 7.59 21.56 17.43
N GLN A 70 6.55 22.10 16.79
CA GLN A 70 5.22 22.23 17.41
C GLN A 70 4.61 20.86 17.72
N ARG A 71 4.61 19.93 16.74
CA ARG A 71 4.12 18.55 16.93
C ARG A 71 4.90 17.81 18.01
N ALA A 72 6.22 17.95 18.04
CA ALA A 72 7.06 17.37 19.10
C ALA A 72 6.71 17.92 20.49
N ARG A 73 6.38 19.21 20.61
CA ARG A 73 5.90 19.79 21.86
C ARG A 73 4.56 19.22 22.28
N GLU A 74 3.62 19.04 21.35
CA GLU A 74 2.32 18.39 21.62
C GLU A 74 2.54 16.97 22.18
N VAL A 75 3.41 16.17 21.57
CA VAL A 75 3.77 14.82 22.06
C VAL A 75 4.34 14.90 23.47
N ARG A 76 5.31 15.80 23.71
CA ARG A 76 5.91 15.99 25.03
C ARG A 76 4.85 16.34 26.08
N ASP A 77 3.96 17.29 25.78
CA ASP A 77 2.99 17.79 26.74
C ASP A 77 1.96 16.71 27.12
N TYR A 78 1.50 15.92 26.15
CA TYR A 78 0.63 14.78 26.43
C TYR A 78 1.37 13.64 27.14
N ALA A 79 2.63 13.37 26.79
CA ALA A 79 3.44 12.35 27.46
C ALA A 79 3.70 12.73 28.94
N VAL A 80 4.07 13.97 29.20
CA VAL A 80 4.26 14.49 30.57
C VAL A 80 2.96 14.39 31.37
N ALA A 81 1.83 14.84 30.79
CA ALA A 81 0.53 14.78 31.48
C ALA A 81 0.07 13.32 31.73
N SER A 82 0.29 12.44 30.78
CA SER A 82 0.00 11.01 30.88
C SER A 82 0.84 10.36 31.99
N GLN A 83 2.16 10.57 31.95
CA GLN A 83 3.10 9.99 32.92
C GLN A 83 2.84 10.53 34.34
N TRP A 84 2.69 11.85 34.49
CA TRP A 84 2.40 12.47 35.79
C TRP A 84 1.13 11.85 36.43
N LYS A 85 0.03 11.79 35.66
CA LYS A 85 -1.22 11.24 36.19
C LYS A 85 -1.15 9.73 36.44
N SER A 86 -0.40 8.99 35.61
CA SER A 86 -0.13 7.57 35.83
C SER A 86 0.61 7.34 37.15
N ASP A 87 1.71 8.09 37.36
CA ASP A 87 2.52 7.97 38.57
C ASP A 87 1.74 8.44 39.83
N ALA A 88 1.02 9.55 39.75
CA ALA A 88 0.17 10.01 40.83
C ALA A 88 -0.94 9.01 41.18
N SER A 89 -1.59 8.43 40.15
CA SER A 89 -2.60 7.37 40.32
C SER A 89 -2.00 6.11 40.97
N GLY A 90 -0.83 5.68 40.49
CA GLY A 90 -0.11 4.55 41.08
C GLY A 90 0.26 4.76 42.54
N ARG A 91 0.83 5.92 42.88
CA ARG A 91 1.17 6.29 44.27
C ARG A 91 -0.06 6.39 45.17
N ALA A 92 -1.15 7.00 44.68
CA ALA A 92 -2.40 7.08 45.42
C ALA A 92 -2.99 5.66 45.69
N SER A 93 -2.96 4.79 44.69
CA SER A 93 -3.40 3.40 44.87
C SER A 93 -2.51 2.64 45.84
N ALA A 94 -1.19 2.81 45.79
CA ALA A 94 -0.25 2.20 46.73
C ALA A 94 -0.46 2.65 48.15
N LEU A 95 -0.67 3.97 48.37
CA LEU A 95 -0.99 4.51 49.71
C LEU A 95 -2.31 3.96 50.24
N LEU A 96 -3.36 3.93 49.39
CA LEU A 96 -4.65 3.39 49.79
C LEU A 96 -4.53 1.89 50.20
N PHE A 97 -3.76 1.14 49.42
CA PHE A 97 -3.49 -0.28 49.73
C PHE A 97 -2.70 -0.44 51.04
N GLN A 98 -1.64 0.38 51.23
CA GLN A 98 -0.84 0.36 52.48
C GLN A 98 -1.69 0.70 53.72
N PHE A 99 -2.54 1.72 53.64
CA PHE A 99 -3.49 2.05 54.72
C PHE A 99 -4.42 0.88 55.04
N GLY A 100 -4.90 0.20 54.01
CA GLY A 100 -5.72 -1.00 54.19
C GLY A 100 -5.02 -2.14 54.94
N ILE A 101 -3.76 -2.40 54.56
CA ILE A 101 -2.93 -3.37 55.26
C ILE A 101 -2.72 -2.98 56.70
N ASP A 102 -2.45 -1.69 57.03
CA ASP A 102 -2.20 -1.24 58.37
C ASP A 102 -3.47 -1.28 59.25
N ILE A 103 -4.63 -0.93 58.69
CA ILE A 103 -5.93 -1.12 59.36
C ILE A 103 -6.17 -2.59 59.66
N PHE A 104 -5.89 -3.47 58.70
CA PHE A 104 -6.04 -4.90 58.89
C PHE A 104 -5.08 -5.45 59.95
N ARG A 105 -3.81 -4.98 59.99
CA ARG A 105 -2.84 -5.35 61.03
C ARG A 105 -3.31 -4.93 62.43
N ALA A 106 -3.79 -3.67 62.55
CA ALA A 106 -4.33 -3.18 63.80
C ALA A 106 -5.53 -3.98 64.27
N ALA A 107 -6.47 -4.27 63.37
CA ALA A 107 -7.64 -5.13 63.70
C ALA A 107 -7.24 -6.56 64.08
N ALA A 108 -6.24 -7.16 63.43
CA ALA A 108 -5.72 -8.48 63.78
C ALA A 108 -5.03 -8.47 65.15
N MET A 109 -4.23 -7.46 65.48
CA MET A 109 -3.61 -7.29 66.81
C MET A 109 -4.65 -7.14 67.92
N LEU A 110 -5.69 -6.31 67.66
CA LEU A 110 -6.80 -6.18 68.65
C LEU A 110 -7.56 -7.47 68.81
N THR A 111 -7.72 -8.27 67.72
CA THR A 111 -8.40 -9.57 67.82
C THR A 111 -7.61 -10.57 68.68
N VAL A 112 -6.25 -10.55 68.60
CA VAL A 112 -5.40 -11.36 69.51
C VAL A 112 -5.58 -10.99 70.96
N LEU A 113 -5.75 -9.67 71.27
CA LEU A 113 -5.95 -9.20 72.64
C LEU A 113 -7.32 -9.61 73.24
N PHE A 114 -8.36 -9.73 72.40
CA PHE A 114 -9.74 -9.96 72.84
C PHE A 114 -10.32 -11.29 72.38
N SER A 115 -9.49 -12.25 71.93
CA SER A 115 -9.91 -13.58 71.49
C SER A 115 -8.83 -14.62 71.80
N ASP A 116 -9.13 -15.91 71.59
CA ASP A 116 -8.18 -17.03 71.72
C ASP A 116 -7.23 -17.19 70.53
N LEU A 117 -7.07 -16.17 69.72
CA LEU A 117 -6.18 -16.19 68.55
C LEU A 117 -4.71 -16.12 69.01
N SER A 118 -3.90 -17.09 68.62
CA SER A 118 -2.48 -17.08 68.96
C SER A 118 -1.67 -16.11 68.02
N ILE A 119 -0.54 -15.61 68.53
CA ILE A 119 0.38 -14.78 67.73
C ILE A 119 0.84 -15.52 66.46
N GLY A 120 1.07 -16.83 66.55
CA GLY A 120 1.44 -17.65 65.39
C GLY A 120 0.36 -17.68 64.28
N GLN A 121 -0.91 -17.77 64.69
CA GLN A 121 -2.05 -17.71 63.77
C GLN A 121 -2.17 -16.32 63.13
N MET A 122 -1.92 -15.22 63.86
CA MET A 122 -1.89 -13.85 63.33
C MET A 122 -0.78 -13.70 62.28
N LEU A 123 0.43 -14.18 62.55
CA LEU A 123 1.54 -14.15 61.60
C LEU A 123 1.23 -14.97 60.32
N ALA A 124 0.58 -16.15 60.48
CA ALA A 124 0.13 -16.95 59.33
C ALA A 124 -0.86 -16.15 58.45
N VAL A 125 -1.82 -15.43 59.05
CA VAL A 125 -2.78 -14.61 58.32
C VAL A 125 -2.06 -13.49 57.55
N PHE A 126 -1.03 -12.85 58.13
CA PHE A 126 -0.23 -11.86 57.42
C PHE A 126 0.55 -12.43 56.21
N SER A 127 1.11 -13.63 56.38
CA SER A 127 1.77 -14.34 55.29
C SER A 127 0.82 -14.68 54.14
N TYR A 128 -0.39 -15.13 54.43
CA TYR A 128 -1.43 -15.35 53.44
C TYR A 128 -1.85 -14.08 52.71
N LEU A 129 -1.94 -12.93 53.38
CA LEU A 129 -2.20 -11.65 52.72
C LEU A 129 -1.17 -11.32 51.66
N TRP A 130 0.12 -11.44 51.98
CA TRP A 130 1.19 -11.22 51.01
C TRP A 130 1.11 -12.20 49.85
N PHE A 131 0.79 -13.46 50.11
CA PHE A 131 0.65 -14.44 49.04
C PHE A 131 -0.53 -14.19 48.12
N MET A 132 -1.61 -13.55 48.60
CA MET A 132 -2.80 -13.24 47.80
C MET A 132 -2.63 -12.01 46.89
N ILE A 133 -1.65 -11.15 47.14
CA ILE A 133 -1.43 -9.94 46.30
C ILE A 133 -1.05 -10.30 44.89
N GLY A 134 -0.14 -11.25 44.70
CA GLY A 134 0.31 -11.68 43.38
C GLY A 134 -0.81 -12.13 42.42
N PRO A 135 -1.69 -13.06 42.83
CA PRO A 135 -2.84 -13.45 42.03
C PRO A 135 -3.79 -12.29 41.65
N VAL A 136 -4.00 -11.30 42.56
CA VAL A 136 -4.85 -10.16 42.28
C VAL A 136 -4.20 -9.25 41.20
N GLU A 137 -2.91 -8.98 41.31
CA GLU A 137 -2.18 -8.25 40.28
C GLU A 137 -2.19 -8.97 38.94
N GLN A 138 -2.01 -10.30 38.95
CA GLN A 138 -2.08 -11.11 37.71
C GLN A 138 -3.46 -11.05 37.06
N LEU A 139 -4.55 -11.10 37.83
CA LEU A 139 -5.91 -10.93 37.31
C LEU A 139 -6.14 -9.55 36.66
N LEU A 140 -5.65 -8.50 37.29
CA LEU A 140 -5.72 -7.14 36.71
C LEU A 140 -4.91 -7.05 35.42
N ASN A 141 -3.70 -7.57 35.41
CA ASN A 141 -2.86 -7.60 34.21
C ASN A 141 -3.48 -8.43 33.07
N LEU A 142 -4.12 -9.56 33.41
CA LEU A 142 -4.85 -10.39 32.46
C LEU A 142 -6.03 -9.61 31.82
N GLN A 143 -6.74 -8.82 32.62
CA GLN A 143 -7.82 -7.97 32.13
C GLN A 143 -7.30 -6.91 31.13
N TYR A 144 -6.16 -6.26 31.45
CA TYR A 144 -5.52 -5.32 30.54
C TYR A 144 -5.06 -6.00 29.24
N ALA A 145 -4.43 -7.17 29.34
CA ALA A 145 -4.00 -7.96 28.19
C ALA A 145 -5.20 -8.36 27.31
N TYR A 146 -6.31 -8.77 27.91
CA TYR A 146 -7.55 -9.11 27.20
C TYR A 146 -8.11 -7.90 26.41
N TYR A 147 -8.19 -6.71 27.02
CA TYR A 147 -8.65 -5.53 26.31
C TYR A 147 -7.69 -5.08 25.21
N ALA A 148 -6.38 -5.20 25.43
CA ALA A 148 -5.38 -4.90 24.42
C ALA A 148 -5.46 -5.86 23.23
N ALA A 149 -5.62 -7.15 23.49
CA ALA A 149 -5.85 -8.17 22.47
C ALA A 149 -7.15 -7.92 21.70
N GLY A 150 -8.24 -7.54 22.37
CA GLY A 150 -9.49 -7.15 21.72
C GLY A 150 -9.33 -6.01 20.75
N GLY A 151 -8.57 -4.97 21.11
CA GLY A 151 -8.26 -3.85 20.22
C GLY A 151 -7.43 -4.26 19.00
N ALA A 152 -6.47 -5.18 19.16
CA ALA A 152 -5.70 -5.73 18.06
C ALA A 152 -6.55 -6.59 17.13
N LEU A 153 -7.39 -7.47 17.71
CA LEU A 153 -8.33 -8.30 16.94
C LEU A 153 -9.32 -7.48 16.13
N THR A 154 -9.83 -6.37 16.67
CA THR A 154 -10.73 -5.48 15.93
C THR A 154 -10.04 -4.96 14.67
N ARG A 155 -8.78 -4.49 14.76
CA ARG A 155 -8.04 -4.01 13.59
C ARG A 155 -7.76 -5.11 12.57
N ILE A 156 -7.43 -6.32 13.03
CA ILE A 156 -7.25 -7.49 12.16
C ILE A 156 -8.57 -7.82 11.46
N ASN A 157 -9.69 -7.85 12.19
CA ASN A 157 -10.99 -8.14 11.63
C ASN A 157 -11.46 -7.04 10.63
N GLU A 158 -11.17 -5.77 10.89
CA GLU A 158 -11.41 -4.67 9.94
C GLU A 158 -10.60 -4.85 8.65
N LEU A 159 -9.38 -5.36 8.74
CA LEU A 159 -8.58 -5.68 7.57
C LEU A 159 -9.14 -6.90 6.81
N LEU A 160 -9.48 -7.97 7.53
CA LEU A 160 -10.04 -9.20 6.96
C LEU A 160 -11.47 -9.03 6.42
N ALA A 161 -12.21 -8.02 6.92
CA ALA A 161 -13.54 -7.68 6.41
C ALA A 161 -13.50 -6.88 5.09
N ARG A 162 -12.33 -6.45 4.63
CA ARG A 162 -12.22 -5.84 3.31
C ARG A 162 -12.49 -6.89 2.26
N ALA A 163 -13.21 -6.50 1.22
CA ALA A 163 -13.47 -7.39 0.10
C ALA A 163 -12.15 -7.85 -0.53
N ASP A 164 -12.00 -9.16 -0.65
CA ASP A 164 -10.89 -9.75 -1.39
C ASP A 164 -11.01 -9.44 -2.89
N GLU A 165 -9.89 -9.47 -3.59
CA GLU A 165 -9.90 -9.42 -5.04
C GLU A 165 -10.75 -10.59 -5.59
N PRO A 166 -11.59 -10.34 -6.62
CA PRO A 166 -12.39 -11.40 -7.19
C PRO A 166 -11.52 -12.57 -7.65
N SER A 167 -11.78 -13.75 -7.11
CA SER A 167 -11.16 -14.99 -7.57
C SER A 167 -12.11 -15.65 -8.57
N TYR A 168 -11.65 -15.78 -9.80
CA TYR A 168 -12.39 -16.49 -10.83
C TYR A 168 -11.80 -17.89 -10.99
N PRO A 169 -12.62 -18.93 -11.09
CA PRO A 169 -12.14 -20.31 -11.16
C PRO A 169 -11.27 -20.58 -12.39
N GLY A 170 -11.38 -19.72 -13.44
CA GLY A 170 -10.70 -19.96 -14.69
C GLY A 170 -11.14 -21.27 -15.35
N GLY A 171 -10.85 -21.45 -16.59
CA GLY A 171 -11.19 -22.74 -17.26
C GLY A 171 -10.93 -22.67 -18.75
N ILE A 172 -10.89 -21.45 -19.30
CA ILE A 172 -10.63 -21.20 -20.71
C ILE A 172 -9.33 -20.42 -20.83
N ASP A 173 -8.33 -20.96 -21.50
CA ASP A 173 -7.12 -20.23 -21.84
C ASP A 173 -7.09 -19.93 -23.35
N PRO A 174 -7.52 -18.72 -23.77
CA PRO A 174 -7.55 -18.34 -25.17
C PRO A 174 -6.16 -18.09 -25.76
N PHE A 175 -5.12 -18.04 -24.93
CA PHE A 175 -3.75 -17.75 -25.33
C PHE A 175 -2.99 -19.01 -25.79
N VAL A 176 -3.45 -20.20 -25.40
CA VAL A 176 -2.81 -21.46 -25.79
C VAL A 176 -2.92 -21.71 -27.31
N GLY A 177 -1.79 -22.02 -27.93
CA GLY A 177 -1.73 -22.31 -29.36
C GLY A 177 -1.90 -21.12 -30.30
N ARG A 178 -1.93 -19.89 -29.76
CA ARG A 178 -2.01 -18.66 -30.55
C ARG A 178 -0.78 -17.79 -30.30
N GLU A 179 -0.31 -17.10 -31.32
CA GLU A 179 0.80 -16.13 -31.17
C GLU A 179 0.35 -14.89 -30.39
N THR A 180 -0.89 -14.45 -30.65
CA THR A 180 -1.53 -13.32 -29.95
C THR A 180 -3.05 -13.47 -29.97
N VAL A 181 -3.76 -12.61 -29.23
CA VAL A 181 -5.22 -12.55 -29.19
C VAL A 181 -5.70 -11.11 -29.25
N GLY A 182 -6.91 -10.89 -29.79
CA GLY A 182 -7.56 -9.58 -29.76
C GLY A 182 -8.14 -9.25 -28.39
N ILE A 183 -8.42 -7.97 -28.19
CA ILE A 183 -9.09 -7.40 -27.00
C ILE A 183 -10.45 -6.88 -27.43
N GLU A 184 -11.50 -7.24 -26.70
CA GLU A 184 -12.84 -6.71 -26.89
C GLU A 184 -13.40 -6.20 -25.57
N VAL A 185 -13.88 -4.96 -25.58
CA VAL A 185 -14.52 -4.29 -24.45
C VAL A 185 -15.91 -3.88 -24.92
N ARG A 186 -16.95 -4.24 -24.16
CA ARG A 186 -18.35 -3.90 -24.49
C ARG A 186 -19.05 -3.27 -23.31
N GLY A 187 -19.61 -2.07 -23.51
CA GLY A 187 -20.42 -1.34 -22.57
C GLY A 187 -19.74 -1.07 -21.24
N LEU A 188 -18.40 -0.91 -21.23
CA LEU A 188 -17.60 -0.82 -20.02
C LEU A 188 -17.87 0.50 -19.30
N SER A 189 -18.35 0.41 -18.05
CA SER A 189 -18.60 1.57 -17.19
C SER A 189 -17.89 1.39 -15.87
N PHE A 190 -17.25 2.46 -15.40
CA PHE A 190 -16.51 2.47 -14.14
C PHE A 190 -16.47 3.86 -13.51
N ALA A 191 -16.58 3.91 -12.18
CA ALA A 191 -16.44 5.12 -11.36
C ALA A 191 -15.53 4.87 -10.16
N TYR A 192 -14.73 5.87 -9.78
CA TYR A 192 -14.10 5.90 -8.45
C TYR A 192 -15.09 6.54 -7.48
N ALA A 193 -15.56 5.76 -6.50
CA ALA A 193 -16.68 6.14 -5.66
C ALA A 193 -17.88 6.60 -6.51
N ASP A 194 -18.28 7.88 -6.45
CA ASP A 194 -19.43 8.42 -7.18
C ASP A 194 -19.01 9.19 -8.46
N GLU A 195 -17.72 9.28 -8.79
CA GLU A 195 -17.23 10.02 -9.95
C GLU A 195 -17.07 9.09 -11.16
N PRO A 196 -17.92 9.20 -12.20
CA PRO A 196 -17.85 8.37 -13.39
C PRO A 196 -16.61 8.72 -14.21
N ILE A 197 -15.83 7.69 -14.57
CA ILE A 197 -14.60 7.82 -15.36
C ILE A 197 -14.73 7.21 -16.74
N LEU A 198 -15.37 6.05 -16.84
CA LEU A 198 -15.70 5.41 -18.12
C LEU A 198 -17.22 5.24 -18.19
N ASP A 199 -17.79 5.53 -19.34
CA ASP A 199 -19.24 5.49 -19.55
C ASP A 199 -19.57 4.76 -20.85
N GLN A 200 -20.05 3.52 -20.72
CA GLN A 200 -20.47 2.63 -21.81
C GLN A 200 -19.41 2.54 -22.93
N LEU A 201 -18.15 2.38 -22.55
CA LEU A 201 -17.04 2.30 -23.50
C LEU A 201 -17.08 0.98 -24.28
N ASP A 202 -17.08 1.11 -25.60
CA ASP A 202 -16.90 -0.01 -26.55
C ASP A 202 -15.55 0.13 -27.24
N LEU A 203 -14.77 -0.95 -27.27
CA LEU A 203 -13.43 -1.01 -27.88
C LEU A 203 -13.20 -2.41 -28.45
N SER A 204 -12.68 -2.49 -29.66
CA SER A 204 -12.20 -3.72 -30.27
C SER A 204 -10.82 -3.51 -30.86
N ILE A 205 -9.86 -4.39 -30.50
CA ILE A 205 -8.50 -4.44 -31.02
C ILE A 205 -8.30 -5.81 -31.64
N ALA A 206 -7.97 -5.86 -32.93
CA ALA A 206 -7.74 -7.12 -33.63
C ALA A 206 -6.45 -7.82 -33.14
N PRO A 207 -6.33 -9.15 -33.29
CA PRO A 207 -5.08 -9.84 -33.00
C PRO A 207 -3.91 -9.28 -33.81
N GLY A 208 -2.83 -8.89 -33.12
CA GLY A 208 -1.63 -8.32 -33.73
C GLY A 208 -1.72 -6.82 -34.08
N GLU A 209 -2.87 -6.18 -33.90
CA GLU A 209 -3.07 -4.74 -34.13
C GLU A 209 -2.37 -3.92 -33.05
N LYS A 210 -1.76 -2.81 -33.46
CA LYS A 210 -1.16 -1.80 -32.58
C LYS A 210 -2.08 -0.58 -32.54
N VAL A 211 -2.71 -0.35 -31.40
CA VAL A 211 -3.66 0.76 -31.21
C VAL A 211 -3.09 1.78 -30.24
N ALA A 212 -3.07 3.05 -30.64
CA ALA A 212 -2.73 4.16 -29.76
C ALA A 212 -4.00 4.77 -29.14
N ILE A 213 -3.98 5.00 -27.84
CA ILE A 213 -5.00 5.80 -27.15
C ILE A 213 -4.41 7.16 -26.81
N VAL A 214 -5.09 8.21 -27.23
CA VAL A 214 -4.74 9.61 -26.96
C VAL A 214 -5.92 10.34 -26.33
N GLY A 215 -5.70 11.54 -25.78
CA GLY A 215 -6.76 12.35 -25.17
C GLY A 215 -6.26 13.12 -23.95
N ALA A 216 -7.11 14.00 -23.43
CA ALA A 216 -6.78 14.83 -22.28
C ALA A 216 -6.39 14.01 -21.03
N SER A 217 -5.58 14.62 -20.15
CA SER A 217 -5.26 14.02 -18.85
C SER A 217 -6.55 13.85 -18.03
N GLY A 218 -6.69 12.72 -17.33
CA GLY A 218 -7.92 12.42 -16.60
C GLY A 218 -9.05 11.79 -17.42
N GLY A 219 -8.89 11.61 -18.75
CA GLY A 219 -9.92 11.04 -19.64
C GLY A 219 -10.19 9.53 -19.47
N GLY A 220 -9.67 8.85 -18.44
CA GLY A 220 -9.94 7.43 -18.16
C GLY A 220 -8.97 6.44 -18.79
N LYS A 221 -7.94 6.88 -19.54
CA LYS A 221 -6.99 6.01 -20.26
C LYS A 221 -6.26 5.02 -19.33
N SER A 222 -5.65 5.49 -18.26
CA SER A 222 -4.97 4.63 -17.28
C SER A 222 -5.94 3.77 -16.47
N THR A 223 -7.18 4.25 -16.27
CA THR A 223 -8.25 3.44 -15.66
C THR A 223 -8.64 2.27 -16.54
N LEU A 224 -8.73 2.47 -17.87
CA LEU A 224 -8.94 1.36 -18.81
C LEU A 224 -7.84 0.30 -18.69
N VAL A 225 -6.56 0.71 -18.60
CA VAL A 225 -5.45 -0.23 -18.40
C VAL A 225 -5.62 -1.04 -17.12
N GLN A 226 -6.00 -0.40 -16.03
CA GLN A 226 -6.20 -1.07 -14.74
C GLN A 226 -7.37 -2.07 -14.80
N LEU A 227 -8.44 -1.75 -15.53
CA LEU A 227 -9.57 -2.66 -15.76
C LEU A 227 -9.17 -3.83 -16.68
N LEU A 228 -8.37 -3.59 -17.73
CA LEU A 228 -7.85 -4.64 -18.62
C LEU A 228 -6.96 -5.63 -17.85
N LEU A 229 -6.28 -5.21 -16.79
CA LEU A 229 -5.49 -6.08 -15.92
C LEU A 229 -6.30 -6.69 -14.76
N GLY A 230 -7.59 -6.34 -14.65
CA GLY A 230 -8.45 -6.77 -13.55
C GLY A 230 -8.00 -6.23 -12.18
N LEU A 231 -7.28 -5.10 -12.13
CA LEU A 231 -6.94 -4.41 -10.87
C LEU A 231 -8.14 -3.72 -10.25
N TYR A 232 -9.14 -3.42 -11.06
CA TYR A 232 -10.46 -2.97 -10.66
C TYR A 232 -11.53 -3.81 -11.34
N VAL A 233 -12.68 -3.93 -10.66
CA VAL A 233 -13.87 -4.60 -11.20
C VAL A 233 -14.75 -3.56 -11.86
N PRO A 234 -15.14 -3.71 -13.13
CA PRO A 234 -16.07 -2.78 -13.76
C PRO A 234 -17.45 -2.85 -13.12
N GLN A 235 -18.14 -1.71 -13.07
CA GLN A 235 -19.53 -1.65 -12.57
C GLN A 235 -20.53 -2.22 -13.59
N ALA A 236 -20.22 -2.09 -14.88
CA ALA A 236 -20.98 -2.68 -15.97
C ALA A 236 -20.08 -2.97 -17.18
N GLY A 237 -20.56 -3.82 -18.07
CA GLY A 237 -19.84 -4.21 -19.28
C GLY A 237 -18.95 -5.44 -19.11
N THR A 238 -18.23 -5.78 -20.17
CA THR A 238 -17.37 -6.98 -20.23
C THR A 238 -16.08 -6.70 -20.95
N ILE A 239 -15.01 -7.32 -20.47
CA ILE A 239 -13.69 -7.34 -21.11
C ILE A 239 -13.39 -8.77 -21.54
N ARG A 240 -13.00 -8.96 -22.81
CA ARG A 240 -12.69 -10.25 -23.40
C ARG A 240 -11.32 -10.26 -24.06
N PHE A 241 -10.61 -11.36 -23.93
CA PHE A 241 -9.37 -11.65 -24.64
C PHE A 241 -9.56 -12.90 -25.48
N GLY A 242 -9.35 -12.78 -26.79
CA GLY A 242 -9.54 -13.91 -27.71
C GLY A 242 -10.95 -14.53 -27.71
N GLY A 243 -11.96 -13.74 -27.33
CA GLY A 243 -13.37 -14.11 -27.24
C GLY A 243 -13.82 -14.59 -25.87
N ALA A 244 -12.93 -14.90 -24.92
CA ALA A 244 -13.26 -15.30 -23.56
C ALA A 244 -13.19 -14.09 -22.62
N SER A 245 -14.11 -14.01 -21.64
CA SER A 245 -14.12 -12.95 -20.64
C SER A 245 -13.02 -13.15 -19.59
N GLN A 246 -12.62 -12.08 -18.90
CA GLN A 246 -11.65 -12.17 -17.79
C GLN A 246 -12.08 -13.19 -16.71
N ALA A 247 -13.37 -13.30 -16.44
CA ALA A 247 -13.90 -14.25 -15.46
C ALA A 247 -13.79 -15.72 -15.95
N GLU A 248 -13.97 -15.98 -17.26
CA GLU A 248 -13.80 -17.31 -17.85
C GLU A 248 -12.33 -17.74 -17.94
N ILE A 249 -11.41 -16.76 -18.09
CA ILE A 249 -9.96 -16.99 -18.20
C ILE A 249 -9.31 -17.16 -16.81
N GLY A 250 -9.71 -16.34 -15.85
CA GLY A 250 -9.02 -16.15 -14.57
C GLY A 250 -7.97 -15.03 -14.63
N LEU A 251 -7.92 -14.19 -13.59
CA LEU A 251 -7.05 -13.00 -13.55
C LEU A 251 -5.56 -13.37 -13.57
N GLU A 252 -5.17 -14.49 -12.98
CA GLU A 252 -3.79 -14.98 -12.98
C GLU A 252 -3.31 -15.22 -14.42
N THR A 253 -4.06 -15.97 -15.21
CA THR A 253 -3.74 -16.25 -16.62
C THR A 253 -3.74 -14.96 -17.45
N VAL A 254 -4.69 -14.05 -17.24
CA VAL A 254 -4.69 -12.74 -17.92
C VAL A 254 -3.39 -11.98 -17.60
N ARG A 255 -2.99 -11.87 -16.34
CA ARG A 255 -1.79 -11.14 -15.91
C ARG A 255 -0.47 -11.81 -16.30
N GLU A 256 -0.49 -13.10 -16.59
CA GLU A 256 0.68 -13.80 -17.17
C GLU A 256 0.86 -13.51 -18.64
N GLN A 257 -0.23 -13.34 -19.37
CA GLN A 257 -0.22 -13.20 -20.83
C GLN A 257 -0.35 -11.74 -21.30
N VAL A 258 -0.79 -10.83 -20.43
CA VAL A 258 -0.94 -9.40 -20.70
C VAL A 258 0.09 -8.65 -19.87
N ALA A 259 1.14 -8.14 -20.48
CA ALA A 259 2.14 -7.35 -19.77
C ALA A 259 1.89 -5.85 -19.91
N VAL A 260 2.14 -5.12 -18.85
CA VAL A 260 2.03 -3.66 -18.82
C VAL A 260 3.35 -3.00 -18.44
N VAL A 261 3.69 -1.92 -19.12
CA VAL A 261 4.71 -0.97 -18.67
C VAL A 261 4.01 0.29 -18.21
N LEU A 262 4.01 0.53 -16.89
CA LEU A 262 3.35 1.67 -16.27
C LEU A 262 4.16 2.95 -16.45
N GLN A 263 3.52 4.10 -16.40
CA GLN A 263 4.12 5.44 -16.46
C GLN A 263 5.25 5.64 -15.43
N HIS A 264 5.03 5.19 -14.20
CA HIS A 264 5.98 5.27 -13.08
C HIS A 264 6.31 3.87 -12.53
N PRO A 265 7.22 3.13 -13.19
CA PRO A 265 7.52 1.78 -12.76
C PRO A 265 8.28 1.78 -11.42
N ALA A 266 7.80 0.96 -10.50
CA ALA A 266 8.47 0.73 -9.22
C ALA A 266 9.61 -0.29 -9.37
N LEU A 267 10.70 -0.05 -8.61
CA LEU A 267 11.78 -1.01 -8.43
C LEU A 267 11.79 -1.51 -6.99
N PHE A 268 11.98 -2.80 -6.85
CA PHE A 268 12.27 -3.43 -5.56
C PHE A 268 13.71 -3.12 -5.15
N ASN A 269 13.94 -2.99 -3.85
CA ASN A 269 15.30 -2.84 -3.30
C ASN A 269 16.00 -4.21 -3.30
N ASP A 270 16.41 -4.65 -4.47
CA ASP A 270 16.94 -5.98 -4.75
C ASP A 270 17.87 -5.90 -5.98
N THR A 271 18.44 -7.02 -6.41
CA THR A 271 19.30 -7.11 -7.59
C THR A 271 18.56 -6.71 -8.87
N VAL A 272 19.31 -6.33 -9.90
CA VAL A 272 18.77 -6.12 -11.25
C VAL A 272 18.07 -7.40 -11.73
N ARG A 273 18.69 -8.57 -11.51
CA ARG A 273 18.13 -9.89 -11.84
C ARG A 273 16.76 -10.09 -11.19
N ALA A 274 16.65 -9.91 -9.88
CA ALA A 274 15.38 -10.05 -9.17
C ALA A 274 14.31 -9.08 -9.68
N ASN A 275 14.71 -7.84 -9.99
CA ASN A 275 13.83 -6.84 -10.59
C ASN A 275 13.39 -7.20 -12.00
N LEU A 276 14.20 -7.88 -12.81
CA LEU A 276 13.83 -8.34 -14.15
C LEU A 276 12.91 -9.55 -14.12
N THR A 277 13.32 -10.57 -13.37
CA THR A 277 12.65 -11.87 -13.40
C THR A 277 11.37 -11.92 -12.57
N MET A 278 11.23 -11.04 -11.58
CA MET A 278 10.12 -11.05 -10.63
C MET A 278 9.90 -12.43 -9.98
N GLY A 279 11.01 -13.16 -9.69
CA GLY A 279 10.99 -14.49 -9.10
C GLY A 279 10.81 -15.65 -10.09
N ARG A 280 10.68 -15.38 -11.40
CA ARG A 280 10.62 -16.41 -12.43
C ARG A 280 12.03 -16.91 -12.75
N GLU A 281 12.19 -18.22 -12.98
CA GLU A 281 13.44 -18.77 -13.47
C GLU A 281 13.69 -18.35 -14.92
N ARG A 282 14.78 -17.62 -15.17
CA ARG A 282 15.22 -17.16 -16.49
C ARG A 282 16.75 -17.26 -16.59
N SER A 283 17.25 -17.63 -17.78
CA SER A 283 18.69 -17.68 -18.00
C SER A 283 19.30 -16.29 -18.08
N ASP A 284 20.60 -16.17 -17.82
CA ASP A 284 21.34 -14.92 -17.94
C ASP A 284 21.29 -14.37 -19.35
N GLU A 285 21.36 -15.21 -20.37
CA GLU A 285 21.28 -14.83 -21.77
C GLU A 285 19.92 -14.21 -22.10
N ALA A 286 18.83 -14.75 -21.51
CA ALA A 286 17.48 -14.17 -21.68
C ALA A 286 17.40 -12.79 -21.01
N CYS A 287 17.95 -12.62 -19.81
CA CYS A 287 18.02 -11.35 -19.12
C CYS A 287 18.81 -10.31 -19.94
N TRP A 288 19.97 -10.66 -20.44
CA TRP A 288 20.81 -9.76 -21.25
C TRP A 288 20.11 -9.38 -22.57
N ARG A 289 19.48 -10.32 -23.26
CA ARG A 289 18.69 -10.02 -24.48
C ARG A 289 17.56 -9.04 -24.20
N ALA A 290 16.84 -9.23 -23.08
CA ALA A 290 15.77 -8.31 -22.71
C ALA A 290 16.32 -6.89 -22.41
N LEU A 291 17.47 -6.80 -21.77
CA LEU A 291 18.16 -5.52 -21.52
C LEU A 291 18.65 -4.86 -22.80
N GLU A 292 19.14 -5.64 -23.76
CA GLU A 292 19.56 -5.13 -25.08
C GLU A 292 18.37 -4.55 -25.86
N ILE A 293 17.22 -5.25 -25.89
CA ILE A 293 15.99 -4.71 -26.50
C ILE A 293 15.56 -3.42 -25.81
N ALA A 294 15.67 -3.36 -24.49
CA ALA A 294 15.35 -2.17 -23.72
C ALA A 294 16.44 -1.09 -23.74
N GLN A 295 17.54 -1.27 -24.50
CA GLN A 295 18.67 -0.33 -24.61
C GLN A 295 19.28 0.02 -23.24
N LEU A 296 19.36 -0.96 -22.33
CA LEU A 296 19.84 -0.77 -20.95
C LEU A 296 21.06 -1.66 -20.60
N ASP A 297 21.44 -2.57 -21.49
CA ASP A 297 22.52 -3.54 -21.29
C ASP A 297 23.85 -2.90 -20.94
N SER A 298 24.26 -1.85 -21.67
CA SER A 298 25.50 -1.11 -21.44
C SER A 298 25.54 -0.46 -20.05
N THR A 299 24.41 0.09 -19.61
CA THR A 299 24.26 0.67 -18.27
C THR A 299 24.45 -0.41 -17.18
N ILE A 300 23.79 -1.55 -17.35
CA ILE A 300 23.85 -2.64 -16.36
C ILE A 300 25.22 -3.33 -16.35
N ARG A 301 25.85 -3.51 -17.52
CA ARG A 301 27.24 -4.02 -17.61
C ARG A 301 28.25 -3.08 -16.92
N GLY A 302 27.98 -1.78 -16.88
CA GLY A 302 28.80 -0.79 -16.18
C GLY A 302 28.64 -0.81 -14.65
N LEU A 303 27.67 -1.54 -14.09
CA LEU A 303 27.51 -1.69 -12.66
C LEU A 303 28.55 -2.70 -12.09
N PRO A 304 29.00 -2.52 -10.83
CA PRO A 304 30.07 -3.35 -10.25
C PRO A 304 29.81 -4.86 -10.27
N GLN A 305 28.53 -5.27 -10.19
CA GLN A 305 28.13 -6.69 -10.14
C GLN A 305 27.14 -7.03 -11.28
N GLY A 306 27.01 -6.18 -12.31
CA GLY A 306 26.12 -6.43 -13.45
C GLY A 306 24.69 -6.73 -13.02
N LEU A 307 24.17 -7.91 -13.40
CA LEU A 307 22.82 -8.36 -13.04
C LEU A 307 22.60 -8.52 -11.51
N ASP A 308 23.65 -8.75 -10.75
CA ASP A 308 23.55 -8.98 -9.32
C ASP A 308 23.76 -7.70 -8.50
N SER A 309 23.91 -6.55 -9.18
CA SER A 309 23.98 -5.24 -8.53
C SER A 309 22.63 -4.91 -7.90
N ILE A 310 22.65 -4.48 -6.62
CA ILE A 310 21.45 -4.04 -5.91
C ILE A 310 21.03 -2.66 -6.44
N VAL A 311 19.78 -2.53 -6.83
CA VAL A 311 19.13 -1.29 -7.29
C VAL A 311 17.95 -0.93 -6.39
N GLY A 312 17.45 0.30 -6.46
CA GLY A 312 16.33 0.76 -5.63
C GLY A 312 16.73 1.72 -4.52
N ARG A 313 15.99 1.77 -3.42
CA ARG A 313 16.15 2.78 -2.35
C ARG A 313 17.53 2.75 -1.68
N SER A 314 18.07 1.58 -1.42
CA SER A 314 19.33 1.37 -0.70
C SER A 314 20.49 0.97 -1.60
N GLY A 315 20.25 0.81 -2.91
CA GLY A 315 21.26 0.43 -3.91
C GLY A 315 21.58 1.55 -4.88
N VAL A 316 22.06 1.15 -6.06
CA VAL A 316 22.33 2.08 -7.15
C VAL A 316 21.02 2.74 -7.60
N ARG A 317 20.99 4.07 -7.61
CA ARG A 317 19.85 4.83 -8.06
C ARG A 317 19.81 4.94 -9.57
N LEU A 318 18.89 4.25 -10.20
CA LEU A 318 18.63 4.41 -11.63
C LEU A 318 17.88 5.72 -11.90
N SER A 319 18.19 6.38 -13.03
CA SER A 319 17.44 7.54 -13.50
C SER A 319 15.99 7.15 -13.86
N GLY A 320 15.10 8.13 -14.05
CA GLY A 320 13.71 7.88 -14.49
C GLY A 320 13.64 7.06 -15.77
N GLY A 321 14.42 7.45 -16.79
CA GLY A 321 14.50 6.72 -18.06
C GLY A 321 15.13 5.33 -17.94
N GLN A 322 16.11 5.14 -17.05
CA GLN A 322 16.67 3.81 -16.76
C GLN A 322 15.64 2.90 -16.08
N ARG A 323 14.82 3.43 -15.15
CA ARG A 323 13.73 2.67 -14.53
C ARG A 323 12.68 2.26 -15.57
N GLN A 324 12.29 3.16 -16.47
CA GLN A 324 11.35 2.83 -17.56
C GLN A 324 11.92 1.73 -18.45
N ARG A 325 13.18 1.84 -18.87
CA ARG A 325 13.83 0.80 -19.70
C ARG A 325 13.95 -0.53 -18.97
N LEU A 326 14.18 -0.54 -17.66
CA LEU A 326 14.18 -1.79 -16.89
C LEU A 326 12.78 -2.44 -16.83
N ALA A 327 11.73 -1.63 -16.74
CA ALA A 327 10.35 -2.14 -16.81
C ALA A 327 10.01 -2.68 -18.21
N ILE A 328 10.53 -2.06 -19.27
CA ILE A 328 10.43 -2.59 -20.63
C ILE A 328 11.18 -3.93 -20.75
N ALA A 329 12.40 -4.04 -20.22
CA ALA A 329 13.13 -5.30 -20.20
C ALA A 329 12.38 -6.41 -19.44
N ARG A 330 11.74 -6.07 -18.30
CA ARG A 330 10.85 -6.97 -17.55
C ARG A 330 9.69 -7.47 -18.42
N MET A 331 9.03 -6.58 -19.14
CA MET A 331 7.95 -6.91 -20.06
C MET A 331 8.43 -7.81 -21.21
N VAL A 332 9.57 -7.49 -21.82
CA VAL A 332 10.17 -8.30 -22.88
C VAL A 332 10.48 -9.73 -22.40
N LEU A 333 11.06 -9.85 -21.19
CA LEU A 333 11.44 -11.13 -20.58
C LEU A 333 10.21 -12.00 -20.22
N ALA A 334 9.06 -11.39 -20.01
CA ALA A 334 7.81 -12.11 -19.75
C ALA A 334 7.22 -12.76 -21.01
N GLU A 335 7.63 -12.35 -22.23
CA GLU A 335 7.13 -12.86 -23.52
C GLU A 335 5.59 -12.84 -23.65
N PRO A 336 4.93 -11.71 -23.37
CA PRO A 336 3.48 -11.63 -23.33
C PRO A 336 2.85 -11.77 -24.71
N LYS A 337 1.58 -12.19 -24.74
CA LYS A 337 0.75 -12.23 -25.95
C LYS A 337 0.12 -10.86 -26.27
N VAL A 338 -0.16 -10.09 -25.21
CA VAL A 338 -0.72 -8.73 -25.30
C VAL A 338 0.19 -7.79 -24.53
N VAL A 339 0.48 -6.63 -25.12
CA VAL A 339 1.34 -5.61 -24.53
C VAL A 339 0.56 -4.30 -24.32
N ILE A 340 0.72 -3.72 -23.15
CA ILE A 340 0.17 -2.39 -22.84
C ILE A 340 1.32 -1.47 -22.43
N LEU A 341 1.47 -0.36 -23.13
CA LEU A 341 2.49 0.65 -22.87
C LEU A 341 1.82 1.93 -22.39
N ASP A 342 1.93 2.25 -21.10
CA ASP A 342 1.39 3.48 -20.52
C ASP A 342 2.51 4.50 -20.35
N GLU A 343 2.64 5.42 -21.32
CA GLU A 343 3.69 6.46 -21.37
C GLU A 343 5.12 5.92 -21.16
N ALA A 344 5.38 4.74 -21.68
CA ALA A 344 6.59 3.96 -21.38
C ALA A 344 7.92 4.63 -21.81
N THR A 345 7.89 5.73 -22.57
CA THR A 345 9.09 6.45 -23.06
C THR A 345 9.15 7.92 -22.64
N SER A 346 8.26 8.37 -21.77
CA SER A 346 8.12 9.78 -21.38
C SER A 346 9.37 10.40 -20.73
N ALA A 347 10.20 9.60 -20.07
CA ALA A 347 11.43 10.04 -19.38
C ALA A 347 12.72 9.85 -20.20
N LEU A 348 12.62 9.55 -21.50
CA LEU A 348 13.78 9.30 -22.37
C LEU A 348 14.15 10.53 -23.20
N ASP A 349 15.45 10.66 -23.49
CA ASP A 349 15.95 11.56 -24.50
C ASP A 349 15.63 11.03 -25.91
N ALA A 350 15.60 11.94 -26.93
CA ALA A 350 15.15 11.63 -28.27
C ALA A 350 15.98 10.52 -28.97
N ALA A 351 17.28 10.46 -28.72
CA ALA A 351 18.13 9.45 -29.36
C ALA A 351 17.90 8.06 -28.76
N THR A 352 17.82 7.98 -27.43
CA THR A 352 17.49 6.73 -26.72
C THR A 352 16.07 6.27 -27.07
N GLU A 353 15.11 7.19 -27.12
CA GLU A 353 13.73 6.89 -27.51
C GLU A 353 13.67 6.31 -28.92
N TYR A 354 14.35 6.90 -29.90
CA TYR A 354 14.39 6.38 -31.25
C TYR A 354 14.94 4.96 -31.35
N ASN A 355 16.12 4.70 -30.73
CA ASN A 355 16.72 3.38 -30.72
C ASN A 355 15.84 2.32 -30.02
N LEU A 356 15.25 2.70 -28.89
CA LEU A 356 14.31 1.84 -28.16
C LEU A 356 13.08 1.51 -29.03
N HIS A 357 12.51 2.48 -29.70
CA HIS A 357 11.36 2.29 -30.57
C HIS A 357 11.69 1.34 -31.75
N GLN A 358 12.86 1.41 -32.33
CA GLN A 358 13.31 0.49 -33.37
C GLN A 358 13.46 -0.96 -32.85
N ALA A 359 14.07 -1.13 -31.67
CA ALA A 359 14.25 -2.45 -31.05
C ALA A 359 12.90 -3.03 -30.60
N LEU A 360 12.09 -2.20 -29.94
CA LEU A 360 10.78 -2.59 -29.42
C LEU A 360 9.78 -2.88 -30.55
N GLY A 361 9.83 -2.13 -31.65
CA GLY A 361 8.99 -2.33 -32.82
C GLY A 361 9.11 -3.74 -33.40
N ARG A 362 10.34 -4.30 -33.41
CA ARG A 362 10.59 -5.70 -33.82
C ARG A 362 9.98 -6.70 -32.84
N PHE A 363 10.10 -6.44 -31.54
CA PHE A 363 9.53 -7.28 -30.49
C PHE A 363 7.99 -7.25 -30.51
N LEU A 364 7.39 -6.09 -30.76
CA LEU A 364 5.94 -5.90 -30.80
C LEU A 364 5.29 -6.40 -32.11
N ASN A 365 6.08 -6.76 -33.10
CA ASN A 365 5.54 -7.22 -34.36
C ASN A 365 4.76 -8.54 -34.17
N GLY A 366 3.52 -8.59 -34.64
CA GLY A 366 2.62 -9.71 -34.47
C GLY A 366 1.98 -9.82 -33.06
N ARG A 367 2.28 -8.90 -32.14
CA ARG A 367 1.64 -8.84 -30.80
C ARG A 367 0.57 -7.77 -30.76
N THR A 368 -0.57 -8.08 -30.17
CA THR A 368 -1.61 -7.08 -29.89
C THR A 368 -1.07 -6.07 -28.91
N THR A 369 -1.05 -4.79 -29.31
CA THR A 369 -0.39 -3.75 -28.54
C THR A 369 -1.32 -2.55 -28.32
N LEU A 370 -1.47 -2.13 -27.06
CA LEU A 370 -2.19 -0.93 -26.66
C LEU A 370 -1.16 0.11 -26.17
N ILE A 371 -1.12 1.29 -26.78
CA ILE A 371 -0.17 2.36 -26.43
C ILE A 371 -0.94 3.56 -25.93
N ILE A 372 -0.80 3.90 -24.64
CA ILE A 372 -1.24 5.22 -24.17
C ILE A 372 -0.14 6.23 -24.51
N ALA A 373 -0.45 7.13 -25.42
CA ALA A 373 0.51 8.03 -26.03
C ALA A 373 0.25 9.49 -25.68
N HIS A 374 1.31 10.16 -25.19
CA HIS A 374 1.36 11.62 -25.04
C HIS A 374 2.35 12.27 -26.04
N ARG A 375 3.12 11.45 -26.75
CA ARG A 375 4.07 11.90 -27.78
C ARG A 375 3.66 11.40 -29.16
N LEU A 376 3.84 12.24 -30.16
CA LEU A 376 3.54 11.91 -31.55
C LEU A 376 4.40 10.75 -32.08
N SER A 377 5.64 10.60 -31.58
CA SER A 377 6.53 9.48 -31.91
C SER A 377 5.93 8.12 -31.59
N ALA A 378 5.22 8.00 -30.47
CA ALA A 378 4.53 6.78 -30.07
C ALA A 378 3.26 6.54 -30.89
N VAL A 379 2.50 7.58 -31.21
CA VAL A 379 1.29 7.48 -32.04
C VAL A 379 1.60 7.00 -33.44
N LYS A 380 2.70 7.48 -34.05
CA LYS A 380 3.13 7.07 -35.43
C LYS A 380 3.51 5.59 -35.54
N GLN A 381 3.63 4.86 -34.45
CA GLN A 381 3.92 3.41 -34.47
C GLN A 381 2.65 2.54 -34.42
N ALA A 382 1.50 3.17 -34.16
CA ALA A 382 0.23 2.47 -34.12
C ALA A 382 -0.39 2.40 -35.53
N ASP A 383 -1.09 1.30 -35.76
CA ASP A 383 -1.86 1.10 -36.99
C ASP A 383 -3.16 1.92 -36.95
N ARG A 384 -3.66 2.20 -35.74
CA ARG A 384 -4.94 2.89 -35.48
C ARG A 384 -4.84 3.73 -34.21
N VAL A 385 -5.58 4.83 -34.17
CA VAL A 385 -5.61 5.78 -33.07
C VAL A 385 -7.03 5.98 -32.58
N LEU A 386 -7.20 5.90 -31.27
CA LEU A 386 -8.46 6.16 -30.56
C LEU A 386 -8.31 7.43 -29.73
N VAL A 387 -9.22 8.35 -29.90
CA VAL A 387 -9.22 9.61 -29.15
C VAL A 387 -10.24 9.50 -28.01
N PHE A 388 -9.74 9.56 -26.78
CA PHE A 388 -10.55 9.53 -25.57
C PHE A 388 -10.97 10.93 -25.16
N ASP A 389 -12.26 11.11 -24.96
CA ASP A 389 -12.85 12.32 -24.39
C ASP A 389 -14.04 11.97 -23.50
N GLY A 390 -14.09 12.52 -22.27
CA GLY A 390 -15.19 12.32 -21.33
C GLY A 390 -15.52 10.85 -21.02
N GLY A 391 -14.52 9.96 -20.96
CA GLY A 391 -14.72 8.53 -20.65
C GLY A 391 -15.21 7.67 -21.82
N ARG A 392 -15.25 8.22 -23.03
CA ARG A 392 -15.71 7.57 -24.28
C ARG A 392 -14.66 7.70 -25.38
N ILE A 393 -14.82 6.93 -26.46
CA ILE A 393 -14.06 7.11 -27.69
C ILE A 393 -14.78 8.14 -28.54
N ALA A 394 -14.13 9.29 -28.75
CA ALA A 394 -14.68 10.40 -29.54
C ALA A 394 -14.31 10.28 -31.02
N GLU A 395 -13.09 9.80 -31.34
CA GLU A 395 -12.62 9.64 -32.72
C GLU A 395 -11.84 8.32 -32.82
N ASP A 396 -11.90 7.69 -34.00
CA ASP A 396 -11.30 6.41 -34.31
C ASP A 396 -10.86 6.40 -35.79
N GLY A 397 -9.58 6.21 -36.04
CA GLY A 397 -9.02 6.21 -37.39
C GLY A 397 -7.49 6.11 -37.39
N ASP A 398 -6.89 6.17 -38.56
CA ASP A 398 -5.43 6.29 -38.69
C ASP A 398 -4.96 7.75 -38.47
N HIS A 399 -3.66 7.92 -38.24
CA HIS A 399 -3.06 9.22 -37.97
C HIS A 399 -3.34 10.26 -39.08
N GLN A 400 -3.30 9.86 -40.36
CA GLN A 400 -3.45 10.79 -41.49
C GLN A 400 -4.92 11.21 -41.65
N GLN A 401 -5.83 10.25 -41.52
CA GLN A 401 -7.27 10.47 -41.56
C GLN A 401 -7.70 11.43 -40.44
N LEU A 402 -7.33 11.17 -39.20
CA LEU A 402 -7.73 12.00 -38.04
C LEU A 402 -7.14 13.44 -38.10
N ILE A 403 -5.97 13.63 -38.73
CA ILE A 403 -5.44 14.95 -38.99
C ILE A 403 -6.26 15.68 -40.07
N ALA A 404 -6.66 14.95 -41.14
CA ALA A 404 -7.44 15.52 -42.22
C ALA A 404 -8.86 15.90 -41.80
N ASP A 405 -9.46 15.15 -40.92
CA ASP A 405 -10.82 15.37 -40.37
C ASP A 405 -10.90 16.64 -39.52
N GLY A 406 -9.77 17.17 -39.04
CA GLY A 406 -9.73 18.46 -38.31
C GLY A 406 -10.40 18.43 -36.93
N GLY A 407 -10.66 17.25 -36.37
CA GLY A 407 -11.36 17.02 -35.12
C GLY A 407 -10.52 17.30 -33.86
N LEU A 408 -10.82 16.58 -32.79
CA LEU A 408 -10.11 16.71 -31.50
C LEU A 408 -8.64 16.26 -31.63
N TYR A 409 -8.40 15.18 -32.37
CA TYR A 409 -7.05 14.70 -32.65
C TYR A 409 -6.18 15.76 -33.32
N ALA A 410 -6.70 16.39 -34.36
CA ALA A 410 -5.98 17.44 -35.11
C ALA A 410 -5.69 18.66 -34.21
N LYS A 411 -6.57 18.99 -33.27
CA LYS A 411 -6.32 20.05 -32.28
C LYS A 411 -5.20 19.68 -31.30
N LEU A 412 -5.11 18.41 -30.90
CA LEU A 412 -4.08 17.94 -29.96
C LEU A 412 -2.70 17.80 -30.62
N TYR A 413 -2.63 17.33 -31.86
CA TYR A 413 -1.40 16.93 -32.52
C TYR A 413 -1.09 17.67 -33.81
N GLY A 414 -2.05 18.37 -34.42
CA GLY A 414 -1.87 19.06 -35.72
C GLY A 414 -0.84 20.19 -35.71
N HIS A 415 -0.61 20.81 -34.56
CA HIS A 415 0.43 21.84 -34.42
C HIS A 415 1.85 21.27 -34.36
N LEU A 416 2.03 19.99 -34.02
CA LEU A 416 3.34 19.33 -33.91
C LEU A 416 3.90 18.84 -35.24
N GLN A 417 3.13 18.90 -36.33
CA GLN A 417 3.60 18.59 -37.69
C GLN A 417 4.31 19.78 -38.39
N LYS A 418 4.26 20.98 -37.84
CA LYS A 418 4.84 22.20 -38.46
C LYS A 418 6.25 22.53 -37.95
N ILE A 419 6.85 21.66 -37.18
CA ILE A 419 8.23 21.69 -36.71
C ILE A 419 8.95 20.45 -37.25
#